data_520ce7e00326671cd390a53c2114f202
#
_entry.id   520ce7e00326671cd390a53c2114f202
#
_cell.length_a   1.000
_cell.length_b   1.000
_cell.length_c   1.000
_cell.angle_alpha   90.00
_cell.angle_beta   90.00
_cell.angle_gamma   90.00
#
_symmetry.space_group_name_H-M   'P 1'
#
loop_
_entity.id
_entity.type
_entity.pdbx_description
1 polymer ?
#
loop_
_entity_poly.entity_id
_entity_poly.type
_entity_poly.pdbx_seq_one_letter_code
_entity_poly.pdbx_strand_id
1 'polypeptide(L)'
;MLNRPGSGGGNDLPPVSEYVDALSGWASRRRGAFTFLVVLAVLLLWMATGVYSVQPGEEGVVRTFGAFTGVTTSGLNYHLPSPFQRVTIVDVSSVRRAEIGFRSSATQRQDVLGEALMLTADENIVKVELLVQYRIANSRDFVFSVQNPEDVLLSSAEVALRDTVG
;
A
#
# COMPACT_ATOMS: atom_id res chain seq x y z
N MET A 1 -31.46 44.46 -85.21
CA MET A 1 -30.35 43.66 -84.64
C MET A 1 -30.69 43.47 -83.18
N LEU A 2 -31.13 42.29 -82.85
CA LEU A 2 -31.52 41.89 -81.45
C LEU A 2 -30.33 41.47 -80.69
N ASN A 3 -30.04 42.17 -79.58
CA ASN A 3 -29.05 41.72 -78.61
C ASN A 3 -29.78 40.97 -77.46
N ARG A 4 -29.50 39.68 -77.29
CA ARG A 4 -30.03 38.81 -76.25
C ARG A 4 -29.16 38.93 -75.02
N PRO A 5 -29.65 39.20 -73.81
CA PRO A 5 -28.87 39.02 -72.56
C PRO A 5 -28.85 37.54 -72.20
N GLY A 6 -27.65 36.98 -72.07
CA GLY A 6 -27.41 35.60 -71.58
C GLY A 6 -27.79 35.49 -70.14
N SER A 7 -28.71 34.55 -69.84
CA SER A 7 -29.04 34.07 -68.53
C SER A 7 -27.92 33.09 -68.06
N GLY A 8 -27.10 33.53 -67.12
CA GLY A 8 -26.14 32.70 -66.39
C GLY A 8 -26.51 32.63 -64.93
N GLY A 9 -27.57 31.88 -64.62
CA GLY A 9 -27.84 31.48 -63.23
C GLY A 9 -26.98 30.31 -62.91
N GLY A 10 -25.75 30.58 -62.50
CA GLY A 10 -24.90 29.54 -61.78
C GLY A 10 -25.40 29.41 -60.35
N ASN A 11 -25.98 28.28 -60.06
CA ASN A 11 -26.15 27.86 -58.66
C ASN A 11 -24.76 27.64 -58.10
N ASP A 12 -24.16 28.69 -57.55
CA ASP A 12 -22.94 28.56 -56.76
C ASP A 12 -23.29 27.91 -55.41
N LEU A 13 -23.52 26.61 -55.45
CA LEU A 13 -23.51 25.82 -54.23
C LEU A 13 -22.07 25.86 -53.67
N PRO A 14 -21.91 26.22 -52.40
CA PRO A 14 -20.57 26.24 -51.81
C PRO A 14 -19.89 24.90 -51.97
N PRO A 15 -18.57 24.88 -52.21
CA PRO A 15 -17.85 23.66 -52.51
C PRO A 15 -17.99 22.69 -51.31
N VAL A 16 -18.24 21.43 -51.61
CA VAL A 16 -18.48 20.36 -50.63
C VAL A 16 -17.31 20.26 -49.61
N SER A 17 -16.13 20.71 -49.98
CA SER A 17 -14.95 20.83 -49.12
C SER A 17 -15.17 21.72 -47.90
N GLU A 18 -15.93 22.82 -48.05
CA GLU A 18 -16.18 23.75 -46.94
C GLU A 18 -17.07 23.12 -45.84
N TYR A 19 -18.04 22.29 -46.24
CA TYR A 19 -18.85 21.51 -45.30
C TYR A 19 -18.05 20.39 -44.61
N VAL A 20 -17.14 19.75 -45.35
CA VAL A 20 -16.27 18.70 -44.82
C VAL A 20 -15.28 19.28 -43.80
N ASP A 21 -14.71 20.45 -44.08
CA ASP A 21 -13.78 21.13 -43.19
C ASP A 21 -14.47 21.66 -41.92
N ALA A 22 -15.70 22.19 -42.04
CA ALA A 22 -16.49 22.60 -40.89
C ALA A 22 -16.90 21.42 -40.00
N LEU A 23 -17.30 20.30 -40.61
CA LEU A 23 -17.64 19.07 -39.88
C LEU A 23 -16.41 18.41 -39.21
N SER A 24 -15.28 18.42 -39.88
CA SER A 24 -14.02 17.87 -39.34
C SER A 24 -13.50 18.71 -38.17
N GLY A 25 -13.59 20.04 -38.24
CA GLY A 25 -13.22 20.95 -37.17
C GLY A 25 -14.12 20.81 -35.91
N TRP A 26 -15.43 20.61 -36.14
CA TRP A 26 -16.36 20.36 -35.03
C TRP A 26 -16.17 18.97 -34.39
N ALA A 27 -15.92 17.94 -35.19
CA ALA A 27 -15.66 16.58 -34.75
C ALA A 27 -14.32 16.45 -33.99
N SER A 28 -13.28 17.19 -34.46
CA SER A 28 -11.96 17.18 -33.76
C SER A 28 -12.02 17.89 -32.40
N ARG A 29 -12.76 18.99 -32.31
CA ARG A 29 -12.95 19.74 -31.06
C ARG A 29 -13.78 18.93 -30.03
N ARG A 30 -14.77 18.15 -30.48
CA ARG A 30 -15.53 17.23 -29.63
C ARG A 30 -14.71 16.01 -29.19
N ARG A 31 -13.87 15.48 -30.07
CA ARG A 31 -12.94 14.38 -29.72
C ARG A 31 -11.95 14.82 -28.65
N GLY A 32 -11.39 16.04 -28.76
CA GLY A 32 -10.52 16.59 -27.73
C GLY A 32 -11.24 16.79 -26.40
N ALA A 33 -12.44 17.31 -26.37
CA ALA A 33 -13.22 17.45 -25.14
C ALA A 33 -13.60 16.09 -24.53
N PHE A 34 -13.95 15.11 -25.36
CA PHE A 34 -14.27 13.76 -24.90
C PHE A 34 -13.03 13.05 -24.31
N THR A 35 -11.89 13.12 -25.00
CA THR A 35 -10.63 12.56 -24.47
C THR A 35 -10.20 13.25 -23.18
N PHE A 36 -10.34 14.56 -23.09
CA PHE A 36 -10.06 15.31 -21.85
C PHE A 36 -10.98 14.85 -20.70
N LEU A 37 -12.27 14.67 -20.96
CA LEU A 37 -13.23 14.22 -19.95
C LEU A 37 -12.94 12.79 -19.49
N VAL A 38 -12.56 11.89 -20.41
CA VAL A 38 -12.16 10.52 -20.08
C VAL A 38 -10.89 10.51 -19.23
N VAL A 39 -9.87 11.28 -19.59
CA VAL A 39 -8.62 11.40 -18.81
C VAL A 39 -8.91 11.96 -17.43
N LEU A 40 -9.75 13.00 -17.34
CA LEU A 40 -10.16 13.56 -16.06
C LEU A 40 -10.90 12.55 -15.18
N ALA A 41 -11.82 11.78 -15.77
CA ALA A 41 -12.57 10.74 -15.08
C ALA A 41 -11.64 9.63 -14.56
N VAL A 42 -10.69 9.18 -15.37
CA VAL A 42 -9.68 8.19 -14.97
C VAL A 42 -8.81 8.74 -13.84
N LEU A 43 -8.40 9.99 -13.91
CA LEU A 43 -7.59 10.64 -12.87
C LEU A 43 -8.36 10.77 -11.55
N LEU A 44 -9.64 11.14 -11.60
CA LEU A 44 -10.49 11.20 -10.40
C LEU A 44 -10.71 9.81 -9.80
N LEU A 45 -10.96 8.80 -10.63
CA LEU A 45 -11.10 7.43 -10.18
C LEU A 45 -9.81 6.93 -9.52
N TRP A 46 -8.66 7.24 -10.13
CA TRP A 46 -7.36 6.90 -9.57
C TRP A 46 -7.11 7.59 -8.23
N MET A 47 -7.43 8.88 -8.10
CA MET A 47 -7.35 9.57 -6.81
C MET A 47 -8.27 8.97 -5.75
N ALA A 48 -9.46 8.49 -6.12
CA ALA A 48 -10.40 7.87 -5.19
C ALA A 48 -9.86 6.59 -4.56
N THR A 49 -8.88 5.90 -5.17
CA THR A 49 -8.25 4.69 -4.61
C THR A 49 -7.34 4.97 -3.41
N GLY A 50 -7.08 6.24 -3.09
CA GLY A 50 -6.24 6.63 -1.94
C GLY A 50 -6.96 6.61 -0.58
N VAL A 51 -8.25 6.32 -0.53
CA VAL A 51 -9.01 6.26 0.74
C VAL A 51 -8.79 4.92 1.43
N TYR A 52 -8.46 4.95 2.73
CA TYR A 52 -8.30 3.75 3.55
C TYR A 52 -8.80 3.98 4.98
N SER A 53 -9.12 2.90 5.66
CA SER A 53 -9.58 2.92 7.05
C SER A 53 -8.58 2.22 7.95
N VAL A 54 -8.28 2.85 9.09
CA VAL A 54 -7.44 2.31 10.16
C VAL A 54 -8.35 1.97 11.33
N GLN A 55 -8.26 0.76 11.84
CA GLN A 55 -9.11 0.30 12.96
C GLN A 55 -8.62 0.89 14.30
N PRO A 56 -9.51 0.96 15.32
CA PRO A 56 -9.08 1.32 16.67
C PRO A 56 -8.04 0.33 17.20
N GLY A 57 -6.89 0.87 17.66
CA GLY A 57 -5.76 0.05 18.11
C GLY A 57 -4.69 -0.22 17.06
N GLU A 58 -4.92 0.24 15.83
CA GLU A 58 -3.96 0.21 14.74
C GLU A 58 -3.41 1.60 14.42
N GLU A 59 -2.22 1.64 13.86
CA GLU A 59 -1.60 2.84 13.31
C GLU A 59 -1.18 2.60 11.86
N GLY A 60 -1.44 3.58 11.01
CA GLY A 60 -1.01 3.56 9.62
C GLY A 60 0.31 4.30 9.43
N VAL A 61 1.38 3.59 9.10
CA VAL A 61 2.68 4.18 8.78
C VAL A 61 2.72 4.52 7.30
N VAL A 62 2.72 5.81 6.99
CA VAL A 62 2.72 6.32 5.61
C VAL A 62 4.15 6.53 5.13
N ARG A 63 4.44 5.99 3.94
CA ARG A 63 5.72 6.13 3.24
C ARG A 63 5.53 6.79 1.89
N THR A 64 6.30 7.83 1.60
CA THR A 64 6.33 8.49 0.29
C THR A 64 7.65 8.13 -0.39
N PHE A 65 7.61 7.44 -1.53
CA PHE A 65 8.79 6.93 -2.23
C PHE A 65 9.76 6.12 -1.34
N GLY A 66 9.22 5.41 -0.33
CA GLY A 66 10.01 4.64 0.63
C GLY A 66 10.44 5.40 1.89
N ALA A 67 10.45 6.72 1.88
CA ALA A 67 10.77 7.54 3.06
C ALA A 67 9.57 7.67 4.00
N PHE A 68 9.82 7.72 5.29
CA PHE A 68 8.81 7.98 6.31
C PHE A 68 8.21 9.38 6.14
N THR A 69 6.88 9.46 6.09
CA THR A 69 6.16 10.73 5.97
C THR A 69 5.37 11.04 7.25
N GLY A 70 4.75 10.05 7.85
CA GLY A 70 3.95 10.25 9.05
C GLY A 70 3.25 8.97 9.52
N VAL A 71 2.62 9.08 10.70
CA VAL A 71 1.75 8.04 11.26
C VAL A 71 0.33 8.56 11.27
N THR A 72 -0.61 7.75 10.83
CA THR A 72 -2.04 8.05 10.86
C THR A 72 -2.72 7.24 11.94
N THR A 73 -3.61 7.91 12.68
CA THR A 73 -4.41 7.30 13.73
C THR A 73 -5.66 6.63 13.18
N SER A 74 -6.39 5.93 14.06
CA SER A 74 -7.65 5.26 13.73
C SER A 74 -8.67 6.19 13.08
N GLY A 75 -9.41 5.67 12.10
CA GLY A 75 -10.44 6.36 11.34
C GLY A 75 -10.22 6.30 9.83
N LEU A 76 -11.00 7.10 9.11
CA LEU A 76 -10.90 7.24 7.67
C LEU A 76 -9.77 8.22 7.33
N ASN A 77 -8.79 7.74 6.59
CA ASN A 77 -7.62 8.50 6.17
C ASN A 77 -7.46 8.47 4.65
N TYR A 78 -6.68 9.41 4.15
CA TYR A 78 -6.37 9.51 2.72
C TYR A 78 -4.86 9.55 2.50
N HIS A 79 -4.40 8.79 1.52
CA HIS A 79 -3.02 8.86 1.02
C HIS A 79 -3.01 9.02 -0.49
N LEU A 80 -1.92 9.52 -1.05
CA LEU A 80 -1.74 9.56 -2.49
C LEU A 80 -1.66 8.13 -3.04
N PRO A 81 -2.42 7.82 -4.12
CA PRO A 81 -2.41 6.48 -4.70
C PRO A 81 -1.02 6.02 -5.11
N SER A 82 -0.82 4.68 -5.10
CA SER A 82 0.41 4.09 -5.65
C SER A 82 0.66 4.60 -7.08
N PRO A 83 1.92 4.94 -7.46
CA PRO A 83 3.18 4.59 -6.80
C PRO A 83 3.72 5.59 -5.77
N PHE A 84 3.06 6.72 -5.52
CA PHE A 84 3.59 7.82 -4.72
C PHE A 84 3.68 7.49 -3.23
N GLN A 85 2.60 6.98 -2.66
CA GLN A 85 2.54 6.65 -1.25
C GLN A 85 2.12 5.18 -1.03
N ARG A 86 2.60 4.62 0.09
CA ARG A 86 2.17 3.32 0.61
C ARG A 86 1.93 3.44 2.10
N VAL A 87 0.90 2.76 2.57
CA VAL A 87 0.56 2.67 3.98
C VAL A 87 0.79 1.25 4.46
N THR A 88 1.44 1.12 5.61
CA THR A 88 1.57 -0.14 6.34
C THR A 88 0.81 -0.01 7.63
N ILE A 89 -0.23 -0.82 7.81
CA ILE A 89 -1.02 -0.83 9.03
C ILE A 89 -0.32 -1.73 10.05
N VAL A 90 -0.13 -1.21 11.26
CA VAL A 90 0.53 -1.90 12.38
C VAL A 90 -0.42 -1.89 13.56
N ASP A 91 -0.73 -3.06 14.10
CA ASP A 91 -1.48 -3.20 15.34
C ASP A 91 -0.56 -2.96 16.53
N VAL A 92 -0.81 -1.87 17.26
CA VAL A 92 -0.04 -1.43 18.42
C VAL A 92 -0.73 -1.75 19.75
N SER A 93 -1.97 -2.18 19.70
CA SER A 93 -2.77 -2.49 20.90
C SER A 93 -2.69 -3.94 21.32
N SER A 94 -2.52 -4.86 20.38
CA SER A 94 -2.50 -6.28 20.68
C SER A 94 -1.20 -6.71 21.38
N VAL A 95 -1.36 -7.64 22.32
CA VAL A 95 -0.23 -8.32 22.97
C VAL A 95 0.17 -9.52 22.09
N ARG A 96 1.36 -9.45 21.55
CA ARG A 96 1.98 -10.54 20.78
C ARG A 96 2.72 -11.49 21.69
N ARG A 97 2.87 -12.75 21.27
CA ARG A 97 3.56 -13.80 22.01
C ARG A 97 4.67 -14.38 21.14
N ALA A 98 5.84 -14.51 21.73
CA ALA A 98 6.98 -15.19 21.14
C ALA A 98 7.30 -16.40 22.05
N GLU A 99 7.35 -17.59 21.49
CA GLU A 99 7.56 -18.85 22.18
C GLU A 99 8.94 -19.40 21.83
N ILE A 100 9.73 -19.76 22.85
CA ILE A 100 11.07 -20.35 22.72
C ILE A 100 11.06 -21.71 23.38
N GLY A 101 11.56 -22.73 22.68
CA GLY A 101 11.59 -24.12 23.15
C GLY A 101 10.32 -24.92 22.90
N PHE A 102 9.24 -24.27 22.52
CA PHE A 102 7.98 -24.93 22.15
C PHE A 102 7.21 -24.11 21.11
N ARG A 103 6.26 -24.73 20.46
CA ARG A 103 5.28 -24.06 19.60
C ARG A 103 3.88 -24.51 20.02
N SER A 104 3.03 -23.53 20.30
CA SER A 104 1.66 -23.73 20.72
C SER A 104 0.71 -23.44 19.58
N SER A 105 -0.06 -24.43 19.17
CA SER A 105 -1.16 -24.29 18.22
C SER A 105 -2.49 -24.49 18.95
N ALA A 106 -3.60 -24.08 18.35
CA ALA A 106 -4.94 -24.19 18.96
C ALA A 106 -5.31 -25.61 19.45
N THR A 107 -4.70 -26.64 18.87
CA THR A 107 -5.03 -28.07 19.13
C THR A 107 -3.84 -28.88 19.66
N GLN A 108 -2.62 -28.42 19.47
CA GLN A 108 -1.43 -29.21 19.82
C GLN A 108 -0.31 -28.31 20.32
N ARG A 109 0.44 -28.83 21.30
CA ARG A 109 1.72 -28.27 21.72
C ARG A 109 2.82 -29.19 21.20
N GLN A 110 3.81 -28.61 20.56
CA GLN A 110 4.97 -29.32 20.04
C GLN A 110 6.24 -28.74 20.64
N ASP A 111 7.06 -29.58 21.24
CA ASP A 111 8.36 -29.20 21.77
C ASP A 111 9.39 -29.06 20.64
N VAL A 112 10.14 -27.98 20.66
CA VAL A 112 11.28 -27.74 19.76
C VAL A 112 12.56 -28.00 20.54
N LEU A 113 12.98 -29.27 20.60
CA LEU A 113 14.10 -29.73 21.43
C LEU A 113 15.42 -28.99 21.13
N GLY A 114 15.64 -28.57 19.87
CA GLY A 114 16.84 -27.82 19.50
C GLY A 114 16.93 -26.41 20.14
N GLU A 115 15.81 -25.82 20.51
CA GLU A 115 15.70 -24.53 21.19
C GLU A 115 15.55 -24.71 22.71
N ALA A 116 14.93 -25.81 23.13
CA ALA A 116 14.55 -26.05 24.50
C ALA A 116 15.70 -26.63 25.35
N LEU A 117 16.60 -27.38 24.77
CA LEU A 117 17.68 -28.07 25.50
C LEU A 117 18.89 -27.16 25.64
N MET A 118 19.31 -26.92 26.88
CA MET A 118 20.48 -26.12 27.21
C MET A 118 21.39 -26.89 28.17
N LEU A 119 22.69 -26.70 28.05
CA LEU A 119 23.70 -27.25 28.96
C LEU A 119 24.01 -26.19 30.02
N THR A 120 23.90 -26.55 31.28
CA THR A 120 24.26 -25.70 32.40
C THR A 120 25.77 -25.80 32.68
N ALA A 121 26.32 -24.86 33.46
CA ALA A 121 27.72 -24.88 33.91
C ALA A 121 28.10 -26.16 34.68
N ASP A 122 27.13 -26.83 35.29
CA ASP A 122 27.32 -28.10 36.04
C ASP A 122 27.23 -29.34 35.12
N GLU A 123 27.35 -29.18 33.80
CA GLU A 123 27.27 -30.24 32.79
C GLU A 123 25.92 -31.00 32.77
N ASN A 124 24.87 -30.40 33.30
CA ASN A 124 23.53 -30.96 33.24
C ASN A 124 22.74 -30.42 32.00
N ILE A 125 21.96 -31.29 31.37
CA ILE A 125 21.06 -30.91 30.30
C ILE A 125 19.71 -30.53 30.93
N VAL A 126 19.30 -29.29 30.73
CA VAL A 126 18.02 -28.78 31.22
C VAL A 126 17.12 -28.42 30.02
N LYS A 127 15.84 -28.67 30.19
CA LYS A 127 14.82 -28.21 29.24
C LYS A 127 14.24 -26.90 29.72
N VAL A 128 14.39 -25.84 28.92
CA VAL A 128 13.91 -24.51 29.26
C VAL A 128 12.88 -24.09 28.22
N GLU A 129 11.80 -23.52 28.68
CA GLU A 129 10.75 -22.97 27.87
C GLU A 129 10.48 -21.53 28.28
N LEU A 130 10.43 -20.63 27.30
CA LEU A 130 10.23 -19.21 27.58
C LEU A 130 9.05 -18.69 26.70
N LEU A 131 8.12 -18.01 27.37
CA LEU A 131 7.06 -17.26 26.71
C LEU A 131 7.29 -15.76 26.91
N VAL A 132 7.59 -15.05 25.85
CA VAL A 132 7.76 -13.60 25.86
C VAL A 132 6.47 -12.96 25.36
N GLN A 133 5.89 -12.09 26.17
CA GLN A 133 4.76 -11.26 25.76
C GLN A 133 5.24 -9.84 25.53
N TYR A 134 4.93 -9.29 24.37
CA TYR A 134 5.35 -7.94 24.01
C TYR A 134 4.26 -7.19 23.24
N ARG A 135 4.39 -5.88 23.18
CA ARG A 135 3.53 -4.98 22.43
C ARG A 135 4.38 -3.98 21.67
N ILE A 136 3.91 -3.59 20.51
CA ILE A 136 4.59 -2.57 19.68
C ILE A 136 4.34 -1.22 20.33
N ALA A 137 5.38 -0.56 20.83
CA ALA A 137 5.29 0.77 21.43
C ALA A 137 5.35 1.89 20.39
N ASN A 138 6.03 1.68 19.26
CA ASN A 138 6.24 2.68 18.23
C ASN A 138 6.18 2.00 16.86
N SER A 139 5.12 2.29 16.11
CA SER A 139 4.87 1.71 14.79
C SER A 139 5.91 2.13 13.75
N ARG A 140 6.45 3.37 13.85
CA ARG A 140 7.50 3.84 12.96
C ARG A 140 8.77 2.99 13.11
N ASP A 141 9.25 2.84 14.34
CA ASP A 141 10.49 2.11 14.61
C ASP A 141 10.35 0.63 14.28
N PHE A 142 9.17 0.07 14.50
CA PHE A 142 8.85 -1.31 14.11
C PHE A 142 8.97 -1.55 12.60
N VAL A 143 8.56 -0.57 11.76
CA VAL A 143 8.57 -0.70 10.30
C VAL A 143 9.92 -0.34 9.68
N PHE A 144 10.69 0.58 10.30
CA PHE A 144 11.88 1.16 9.67
C PHE A 144 13.21 0.78 10.32
N SER A 145 13.23 0.43 11.61
CA SER A 145 14.50 0.22 12.31
C SER A 145 15.09 -1.17 12.05
N VAL A 146 14.25 -2.19 11.88
CA VAL A 146 14.70 -3.58 11.75
C VAL A 146 13.87 -4.31 10.69
N GLN A 147 14.53 -5.17 9.93
CA GLN A 147 13.92 -5.98 8.87
C GLN A 147 13.28 -7.19 9.50
N ASN A 148 12.67 -7.61 10.21
CA ASN A 148 12.04 -8.71 10.94
C ASN A 148 12.29 -8.53 12.45
N PRO A 149 11.61 -7.58 13.07
CA PRO A 149 11.80 -7.31 14.49
C PRO A 149 11.42 -8.50 15.39
N GLU A 150 10.55 -9.37 14.91
CA GLU A 150 10.15 -10.59 15.64
C GLU A 150 11.31 -11.60 15.73
N ASP A 151 12.04 -11.82 14.64
CA ASP A 151 13.20 -12.72 14.61
C ASP A 151 14.35 -12.20 15.50
N VAL A 152 14.56 -10.87 15.49
CA VAL A 152 15.58 -10.24 16.34
C VAL A 152 15.22 -10.36 17.81
N LEU A 153 13.95 -10.19 18.16
CA LEU A 153 13.46 -10.36 19.52
C LEU A 153 13.66 -11.80 20.00
N LEU A 154 13.27 -12.78 19.18
CA LEU A 154 13.46 -14.20 19.49
C LEU A 154 14.93 -14.54 19.69
N SER A 155 15.80 -14.15 18.76
CA SER A 155 17.25 -14.40 18.84
C SER A 155 17.87 -13.73 20.06
N SER A 156 17.47 -12.50 20.39
CA SER A 156 17.97 -11.78 21.55
C SER A 156 17.52 -12.44 22.85
N ALA A 157 16.27 -12.89 22.91
CA ALA A 157 15.73 -13.59 24.06
C ALA A 157 16.38 -14.96 24.26
N GLU A 158 16.67 -15.70 23.18
CA GLU A 158 17.39 -16.97 23.23
C GLU A 158 18.83 -16.80 23.76
N VAL A 159 19.54 -15.77 23.26
CA VAL A 159 20.90 -15.45 23.76
C VAL A 159 20.89 -15.10 25.24
N ALA A 160 19.97 -14.23 25.67
CA ALA A 160 19.82 -13.83 27.06
C ALA A 160 19.46 -15.02 27.95
N LEU A 161 18.61 -15.94 27.47
CA LEU A 161 18.24 -17.15 28.19
C LEU A 161 19.43 -18.07 28.35
N ARG A 162 20.23 -18.26 27.29
CA ARG A 162 21.44 -19.10 27.32
C ARG A 162 22.51 -18.53 28.26
N ASP A 163 22.68 -17.20 28.27
CA ASP A 163 23.62 -16.53 29.20
C ASP A 163 23.17 -16.61 30.65
N THR A 164 21.89 -16.74 30.92
CA THR A 164 21.34 -16.84 32.29
C THR A 164 21.38 -18.26 32.81
N VAL A 165 21.25 -19.26 31.95
CA VAL A 165 21.18 -20.69 32.32
C VAL A 165 22.56 -21.35 32.31
N GLY A 166 23.47 -20.91 31.42
CA GLY A 166 24.85 -21.43 31.32
C GLY A 166 25.78 -20.79 32.31
#